data_0d5f0938c6b2aaca9e586d29e0f74a7a
#
_entry.id   0d5f0938c6b2aaca9e586d29e0f74a7a
#
_cell.length_a   1.000
_cell.length_b   1.000
_cell.length_c   1.000
_cell.angle_alpha   90.00
_cell.angle_beta   90.00
_cell.angle_gamma   90.00
#
_symmetry.space_group_name_H-M   'P 1'
#
loop_
_entity.id
_entity.type
_entity.pdbx_description
1 polymer ?
#
loop_
_entity_poly.entity_id
_entity_poly.type
_entity_poly.pdbx_seq_one_letter_code
_entity_poly.pdbx_strand_id
1 'polypeptide(L)'
;MKILLSNDDGYDAPGLEVLFDTLKDFAELCVVAPEENNSGAGCSITTNKPMYVTKQKNGFFSVSGRPADCVYLGINELAPWKPDIVISGINLGANMGEDLLYSGTVGAALEARGLDYPSIAISAAAFHQPGSENFMEPNYRTSADVVLDLLQNYELGEIDSSLVLNINTPNIEFSNDLRYVITSVGTWGERIPPGVEKDIKGNKTYWTTHRGKFPQNKENSDIAILQDLSLIHI
;
A
#
# COMPACT_ATOMS: atom_id res chain seq x y z
N MET A 1 -10.24 2.06 -19.61
CA MET A 1 -9.39 1.26 -18.69
C MET A 1 -10.27 0.80 -17.53
N LYS A 2 -10.06 -0.41 -17.03
CA LYS A 2 -10.78 -1.03 -15.91
C LYS A 2 -9.82 -1.33 -14.79
N ILE A 3 -10.04 -0.74 -13.62
CA ILE A 3 -9.11 -0.82 -12.50
C ILE A 3 -9.80 -1.43 -11.28
N LEU A 4 -9.20 -2.47 -10.71
CA LEU A 4 -9.57 -2.98 -9.40
C LEU A 4 -8.73 -2.27 -8.34
N LEU A 5 -9.38 -1.60 -7.40
CA LEU A 5 -8.74 -0.95 -6.25
C LEU A 5 -8.92 -1.80 -4.99
N SER A 6 -7.85 -1.92 -4.21
CA SER A 6 -7.85 -2.54 -2.89
C SER A 6 -6.88 -1.80 -1.95
N ASN A 7 -6.78 -2.23 -0.70
CA ASN A 7 -5.81 -1.76 0.29
C ASN A 7 -5.72 -2.74 1.47
N ASP A 8 -4.99 -2.39 2.51
CA ASP A 8 -4.98 -3.10 3.79
C ASP A 8 -5.49 -2.24 4.98
N ASP A 9 -5.66 -0.94 4.77
CA ASP A 9 -6.16 -0.02 5.80
C ASP A 9 -7.69 -0.11 6.03
N GLY A 10 -8.43 -0.68 5.07
CA GLY A 10 -9.88 -0.84 5.11
C GLY A 10 -10.63 -0.06 4.02
N TYR A 11 -11.90 -0.46 3.78
CA TYR A 11 -12.74 0.09 2.70
C TYR A 11 -13.08 1.58 2.86
N ASP A 12 -13.02 2.12 4.06
CA ASP A 12 -13.29 3.52 4.44
C ASP A 12 -12.02 4.33 4.70
N ALA A 13 -10.85 3.78 4.37
CA ALA A 13 -9.58 4.45 4.57
C ALA A 13 -9.41 5.69 3.66
N PRO A 14 -8.91 6.81 4.20
CA PRO A 14 -8.76 8.05 3.44
C PRO A 14 -7.89 7.92 2.19
N GLY A 15 -6.83 7.11 2.25
CA GLY A 15 -5.95 6.86 1.10
C GLY A 15 -6.68 6.20 -0.08
N LEU A 16 -7.56 5.25 0.21
CA LEU A 16 -8.38 4.58 -0.81
C LEU A 16 -9.41 5.53 -1.42
N GLU A 17 -10.05 6.36 -0.60
CA GLU A 17 -11.02 7.37 -1.05
C GLU A 17 -10.36 8.39 -1.99
N VAL A 18 -9.19 8.93 -1.62
CA VAL A 18 -8.43 9.86 -2.45
C VAL A 18 -8.02 9.23 -3.77
N LEU A 19 -7.57 7.97 -3.76
CA LEU A 19 -7.21 7.25 -4.98
C LEU A 19 -8.43 7.05 -5.90
N PHE A 20 -9.56 6.61 -5.34
CA PHE A 20 -10.82 6.45 -6.07
C PHE A 20 -11.26 7.77 -6.70
N ASP A 21 -11.30 8.85 -5.91
CA ASP A 21 -11.75 10.17 -6.39
C ASP A 21 -10.85 10.75 -7.48
N THR A 22 -9.56 10.44 -7.46
CA THR A 22 -8.61 10.88 -8.49
C THR A 22 -8.79 10.10 -9.79
N LEU A 23 -9.14 8.83 -9.73
CA LEU A 23 -9.20 7.94 -10.89
C LEU A 23 -10.60 7.76 -11.50
N LYS A 24 -11.68 8.13 -10.78
CA LYS A 24 -13.07 7.84 -11.20
C LYS A 24 -13.49 8.47 -12.54
N ASP A 25 -12.89 9.59 -12.92
CA ASP A 25 -13.16 10.25 -14.20
C ASP A 25 -12.22 9.76 -15.32
N PHE A 26 -11.20 9.00 -14.98
CA PHE A 26 -10.21 8.45 -15.90
C PHE A 26 -10.51 6.99 -16.30
N ALA A 27 -11.05 6.18 -15.39
CA ALA A 27 -11.24 4.75 -15.58
C ALA A 27 -12.54 4.22 -14.97
N GLU A 28 -12.98 3.05 -15.42
CA GLU A 28 -14.02 2.28 -14.72
C GLU A 28 -13.39 1.61 -13.49
N LEU A 29 -13.92 1.91 -12.30
CA LEU A 29 -13.38 1.45 -11.05
C LEU A 29 -14.27 0.43 -10.35
N CYS A 30 -13.67 -0.60 -9.78
CA CYS A 30 -14.27 -1.46 -8.77
C CYS A 30 -13.39 -1.44 -7.52
N VAL A 31 -14.00 -1.24 -6.36
CA VAL A 31 -13.29 -1.21 -5.08
C VAL A 31 -13.69 -2.42 -4.27
N VAL A 32 -12.70 -3.22 -3.88
CA VAL A 32 -12.86 -4.38 -2.98
C VAL A 32 -11.76 -4.33 -1.94
N ALA A 33 -12.10 -4.06 -0.69
CA ALA A 33 -11.14 -3.84 0.38
C ALA A 33 -11.55 -4.54 1.69
N PRO A 34 -10.65 -4.73 2.64
CA PRO A 34 -10.99 -5.33 3.92
C PRO A 34 -12.03 -4.50 4.70
N GLU A 35 -12.85 -5.17 5.50
CA GLU A 35 -13.81 -4.55 6.40
C GLU A 35 -13.11 -3.74 7.51
N GLU A 36 -11.95 -4.22 7.97
CA GLU A 36 -11.15 -3.63 9.05
C GLU A 36 -9.71 -3.43 8.60
N ASN A 37 -8.97 -2.60 9.34
CA ASN A 37 -7.53 -2.42 9.11
C ASN A 37 -6.77 -3.74 9.31
N ASN A 38 -5.99 -4.11 8.32
CA ASN A 38 -5.17 -5.33 8.27
C ASN A 38 -3.66 -5.03 8.17
N SER A 39 -3.21 -3.88 8.67
CA SER A 39 -1.78 -3.53 8.70
C SER A 39 -0.95 -4.64 9.33
N GLY A 40 0.15 -5.00 8.68
CA GLY A 40 1.01 -6.11 9.13
C GLY A 40 0.51 -7.51 8.75
N ALA A 41 -0.55 -7.63 7.94
CA ALA A 41 -1.07 -8.93 7.51
C ALA A 41 -0.14 -9.67 6.53
N GLY A 42 0.76 -8.96 5.84
CA GLY A 42 1.60 -9.52 4.79
C GLY A 42 0.76 -10.15 3.66
N CYS A 43 1.31 -11.18 3.03
CA CYS A 43 0.63 -11.92 1.97
C CYS A 43 -0.32 -13.02 2.49
N SER A 44 -0.89 -12.85 3.69
CA SER A 44 -1.76 -13.87 4.28
C SER A 44 -3.13 -13.92 3.60
N ILE A 45 -3.71 -15.13 3.58
CA ILE A 45 -5.04 -15.42 3.05
C ILE A 45 -5.91 -16.10 4.11
N THR A 46 -7.23 -16.02 3.94
CA THR A 46 -8.21 -16.62 4.86
C THR A 46 -8.63 -18.00 4.34
N THR A 47 -8.14 -19.07 4.98
CA THR A 47 -8.42 -20.46 4.55
C THR A 47 -9.26 -21.26 5.54
N ASN A 48 -9.48 -20.76 6.75
CA ASN A 48 -10.04 -21.51 7.87
C ASN A 48 -11.47 -21.12 8.26
N LYS A 49 -12.05 -20.14 7.57
CA LYS A 49 -13.42 -19.66 7.78
C LYS A 49 -14.00 -19.08 6.48
N PRO A 50 -15.34 -19.05 6.34
CA PRO A 50 -15.96 -18.31 5.23
C PRO A 50 -15.72 -16.81 5.37
N MET A 51 -15.70 -16.12 4.24
CA MET A 51 -15.63 -14.66 4.16
C MET A 51 -17.00 -14.10 3.82
N TYR A 52 -17.32 -12.93 4.37
CA TYR A 52 -18.54 -12.20 4.08
C TYR A 52 -18.20 -10.96 3.27
N VAL A 53 -19.06 -10.66 2.29
CA VAL A 53 -18.93 -9.50 1.42
C VAL A 53 -20.15 -8.60 1.63
N THR A 54 -19.89 -7.32 1.86
CA THR A 54 -20.95 -6.31 1.99
C THR A 54 -20.74 -5.20 0.98
N LYS A 55 -21.78 -4.91 0.18
CA LYS A 55 -21.77 -3.74 -0.69
C LYS A 55 -22.14 -2.50 0.14
N GLN A 56 -21.21 -1.58 0.26
CA GLN A 56 -21.36 -0.35 1.04
C GLN A 56 -22.18 0.71 0.29
N LYS A 57 -22.62 1.75 0.99
CA LYS A 57 -23.45 2.82 0.42
C LYS A 57 -22.76 3.61 -0.70
N ASN A 58 -21.44 3.74 -0.63
CA ASN A 58 -20.60 4.36 -1.67
C ASN A 58 -20.35 3.45 -2.88
N GLY A 59 -20.88 2.24 -2.87
CA GLY A 59 -20.71 1.25 -3.94
C GLY A 59 -19.49 0.34 -3.78
N PHE A 60 -18.63 0.57 -2.80
CA PHE A 60 -17.47 -0.26 -2.50
C PHE A 60 -17.90 -1.60 -1.89
N PHE A 61 -17.08 -2.62 -2.09
CA PHE A 61 -17.25 -3.91 -1.41
C PHE A 61 -16.28 -4.00 -0.24
N SER A 62 -16.81 -4.26 0.95
CA SER A 62 -16.02 -4.63 2.12
C SER A 62 -16.03 -6.14 2.30
N VAL A 63 -14.89 -6.72 2.66
CA VAL A 63 -14.69 -8.17 2.82
C VAL A 63 -14.15 -8.46 4.22
N SER A 64 -14.72 -9.45 4.92
CA SER A 64 -14.23 -9.91 6.23
C SER A 64 -12.99 -10.83 6.09
N GLY A 65 -12.16 -10.56 5.09
CA GLY A 65 -10.93 -11.28 4.72
C GLY A 65 -9.69 -10.40 4.82
N ARG A 66 -8.60 -10.93 4.29
CA ARG A 66 -7.31 -10.25 4.17
C ARG A 66 -7.22 -9.45 2.86
N PRO A 67 -6.23 -8.55 2.71
CA PRO A 67 -6.07 -7.78 1.47
C PRO A 67 -5.95 -8.64 0.20
N ALA A 68 -5.20 -9.74 0.26
CA ALA A 68 -5.09 -10.69 -0.84
C ALA A 68 -6.44 -11.35 -1.18
N ASP A 69 -7.25 -11.71 -0.17
CA ASP A 69 -8.60 -12.25 -0.39
C ASP A 69 -9.51 -11.26 -1.12
N CYS A 70 -9.38 -9.96 -0.81
CA CYS A 70 -10.15 -8.90 -1.46
C CYS A 70 -9.82 -8.83 -2.95
N VAL A 71 -8.55 -8.90 -3.31
CA VAL A 71 -8.12 -8.91 -4.73
C VAL A 71 -8.58 -10.19 -5.42
N TYR A 72 -8.41 -11.35 -4.79
CA TYR A 72 -8.87 -12.63 -5.33
C TYR A 72 -10.38 -12.62 -5.64
N LEU A 73 -11.21 -12.18 -4.67
CA LEU A 73 -12.65 -12.06 -4.85
C LEU A 73 -13.01 -10.97 -5.86
N GLY A 74 -12.30 -9.85 -5.84
CA GLY A 74 -12.48 -8.76 -6.79
C GLY A 74 -12.34 -9.21 -8.24
N ILE A 75 -11.27 -9.93 -8.55
CA ILE A 75 -10.98 -10.42 -9.90
C ILE A 75 -11.94 -11.52 -10.35
N ASN A 76 -12.31 -12.42 -9.43
CA ASN A 76 -13.04 -13.65 -9.82
C ASN A 76 -14.55 -13.53 -9.72
N GLU A 77 -15.10 -12.66 -8.84
CA GLU A 77 -16.53 -12.66 -8.52
C GLU A 77 -17.17 -11.26 -8.47
N LEU A 78 -16.49 -10.25 -7.91
CA LEU A 78 -17.14 -9.01 -7.50
C LEU A 78 -17.08 -7.91 -8.57
N ALA A 79 -15.98 -7.81 -9.31
CA ALA A 79 -15.89 -6.86 -10.41
C ALA A 79 -16.78 -7.31 -11.58
N PRO A 80 -17.55 -6.40 -12.19
CA PRO A 80 -18.45 -6.74 -13.30
C PRO A 80 -17.70 -7.07 -14.62
N TRP A 81 -16.38 -6.98 -14.58
CA TRP A 81 -15.45 -7.17 -15.69
C TRP A 81 -14.08 -7.64 -15.17
N LYS A 82 -13.26 -8.15 -16.07
CA LYS A 82 -11.85 -8.42 -15.76
C LYS A 82 -11.08 -7.10 -15.73
N PRO A 83 -10.27 -6.83 -14.70
CA PRO A 83 -9.47 -5.61 -14.63
C PRO A 83 -8.34 -5.63 -15.67
N ASP A 84 -7.94 -4.45 -16.12
CA ASP A 84 -6.71 -4.27 -16.89
C ASP A 84 -5.50 -4.17 -15.97
N ILE A 85 -5.70 -3.66 -14.74
CA ILE A 85 -4.68 -3.51 -13.71
C ILE A 85 -5.32 -3.54 -12.31
N VAL A 86 -4.55 -3.97 -11.32
CA VAL A 86 -4.92 -3.90 -9.90
C VAL A 86 -4.02 -2.89 -9.17
N ILE A 87 -4.62 -2.01 -8.38
CA ILE A 87 -3.88 -1.02 -7.59
C ILE A 87 -4.27 -1.19 -6.12
N SER A 88 -3.26 -1.43 -5.28
CA SER A 88 -3.41 -1.54 -3.83
C SER A 88 -2.85 -0.32 -3.13
N GLY A 89 -3.66 0.34 -2.33
CA GLY A 89 -3.29 1.55 -1.58
C GLY A 89 -4.41 2.60 -1.57
N ILE A 90 -4.12 3.84 -1.20
CA ILE A 90 -2.80 4.38 -0.81
C ILE A 90 -2.57 4.05 0.66
N ASN A 91 -1.48 3.34 0.94
CA ASN A 91 -1.14 2.96 2.30
C ASN A 91 -0.69 4.17 3.14
N LEU A 92 -1.10 4.17 4.41
CA LEU A 92 -0.58 5.08 5.42
C LEU A 92 0.83 4.67 5.84
N GLY A 93 1.84 5.33 5.30
CA GLY A 93 3.24 5.05 5.56
C GLY A 93 3.91 4.25 4.44
N ALA A 94 5.21 4.42 4.30
CA ALA A 94 5.99 3.77 3.27
C ALA A 94 6.18 2.27 3.54
N ASN A 95 6.17 1.48 2.47
CA ASN A 95 6.51 0.06 2.46
C ASN A 95 7.87 -0.13 1.81
N MET A 96 8.92 -0.29 2.62
CA MET A 96 10.32 -0.31 2.19
C MET A 96 11.14 -1.36 2.94
N GLY A 97 12.26 -1.76 2.36
CA GLY A 97 13.16 -2.71 2.98
C GLY A 97 12.44 -4.01 3.34
N GLU A 98 12.81 -4.61 4.47
CA GLU A 98 12.18 -5.86 4.95
C GLU A 98 10.72 -5.68 5.38
N ASP A 99 10.20 -4.44 5.55
CA ASP A 99 8.80 -4.20 5.87
C ASP A 99 7.87 -4.68 4.73
N LEU A 100 8.38 -4.79 3.51
CA LEU A 100 7.66 -5.38 2.37
C LEU A 100 7.08 -6.78 2.68
N LEU A 101 7.77 -7.57 3.50
CA LEU A 101 7.34 -8.93 3.88
C LEU A 101 6.09 -8.92 4.78
N TYR A 102 5.83 -7.82 5.45
CA TYR A 102 4.72 -7.65 6.38
C TYR A 102 3.60 -6.77 5.83
N SER A 103 3.82 -6.14 4.68
CA SER A 103 2.85 -5.23 4.07
C SER A 103 1.65 -5.96 3.48
N GLY A 104 0.46 -5.61 3.95
CA GLY A 104 -0.79 -6.06 3.34
C GLY A 104 -1.07 -5.39 2.00
N THR A 105 -0.65 -4.13 1.83
CA THR A 105 -0.71 -3.39 0.56
C THR A 105 0.05 -4.10 -0.54
N VAL A 106 1.32 -4.47 -0.26
CA VAL A 106 2.15 -5.24 -1.20
C VAL A 106 1.59 -6.65 -1.39
N GLY A 107 1.07 -7.28 -0.32
CA GLY A 107 0.44 -8.59 -0.38
C GLY A 107 -0.77 -8.65 -1.33
N ALA A 108 -1.61 -7.61 -1.33
CA ALA A 108 -2.73 -7.48 -2.28
C ALA A 108 -2.25 -7.36 -3.74
N ALA A 109 -1.22 -6.55 -4.00
CA ALA A 109 -0.64 -6.44 -5.33
C ALA A 109 0.04 -7.74 -5.80
N LEU A 110 0.68 -8.47 -4.88
CA LEU A 110 1.27 -9.78 -5.17
C LEU A 110 0.21 -10.83 -5.51
N GLU A 111 -0.99 -10.77 -4.93
CA GLU A 111 -2.11 -11.64 -5.32
C GLU A 111 -2.54 -11.40 -6.76
N ALA A 112 -2.66 -10.13 -7.17
CA ALA A 112 -2.97 -9.78 -8.56
C ALA A 112 -1.92 -10.31 -9.54
N ARG A 113 -0.63 -10.12 -9.23
CA ARG A 113 0.47 -10.71 -9.98
C ARG A 113 0.38 -12.24 -10.06
N GLY A 114 0.03 -12.88 -8.95
CA GLY A 114 -0.17 -14.35 -8.89
C GLY A 114 -1.30 -14.84 -9.80
N LEU A 115 -2.21 -13.94 -10.19
CA LEU A 115 -3.31 -14.18 -11.13
C LEU A 115 -3.04 -13.60 -12.54
N ASP A 116 -1.80 -13.27 -12.85
CA ASP A 116 -1.31 -12.74 -14.14
C ASP A 116 -1.87 -11.34 -14.50
N TYR A 117 -2.13 -10.49 -13.49
CA TYR A 117 -2.54 -9.10 -13.71
C TYR A 117 -1.39 -8.13 -13.38
N PRO A 118 -1.16 -7.09 -14.21
CA PRO A 118 -0.32 -5.97 -13.84
C PRO A 118 -0.77 -5.37 -12.51
N SER A 119 0.16 -5.02 -11.64
CA SER A 119 -0.21 -4.54 -10.31
C SER A 119 0.72 -3.47 -9.75
N ILE A 120 0.11 -2.54 -9.00
CA ILE A 120 0.79 -1.46 -8.29
C ILE A 120 0.45 -1.55 -6.81
N ALA A 121 1.46 -1.47 -5.95
CA ALA A 121 1.33 -1.15 -4.54
C ALA A 121 1.78 0.31 -4.36
N ILE A 122 0.91 1.18 -3.84
CA ILE A 122 1.18 2.60 -3.66
C ILE A 122 1.11 2.99 -2.19
N SER A 123 2.13 3.68 -1.72
CA SER A 123 2.27 4.09 -0.31
C SER A 123 2.68 5.56 -0.20
N ALA A 124 2.03 6.28 0.70
CA ALA A 124 2.38 7.66 1.03
C ALA A 124 3.27 7.68 2.27
N ALA A 125 4.48 8.20 2.14
CA ALA A 125 5.39 8.31 3.27
C ALA A 125 4.83 9.26 4.33
N ALA A 126 4.71 8.76 5.55
CA ALA A 126 4.36 9.54 6.72
C ALA A 126 5.55 9.52 7.68
N PHE A 127 6.03 10.69 8.07
CA PHE A 127 7.15 10.81 8.98
C PHE A 127 6.78 11.60 10.23
N HIS A 128 7.36 11.21 11.36
CA HIS A 128 7.41 12.12 12.51
C HIS A 128 8.39 13.25 12.19
N GLN A 129 7.98 14.49 12.44
CA GLN A 129 8.94 15.59 12.39
C GLN A 129 10.08 15.33 13.38
N PRO A 130 11.36 15.52 13.00
CA PRO A 130 12.46 15.40 13.93
C PRO A 130 12.24 16.27 15.18
N GLY A 131 12.19 15.64 16.35
CA GLY A 131 11.99 16.33 17.63
C GLY A 131 10.54 16.69 17.99
N SER A 132 9.55 16.21 17.24
CA SER A 132 8.11 16.38 17.50
C SER A 132 7.44 15.02 17.70
N GLU A 133 6.50 14.93 18.63
CA GLU A 133 5.59 13.78 18.77
C GLU A 133 4.43 13.85 17.74
N ASN A 134 4.34 14.93 16.98
CA ASN A 134 3.27 15.12 16.02
C ASN A 134 3.52 14.25 14.78
N PHE A 135 2.56 13.37 14.51
CA PHE A 135 2.47 12.62 13.28
C PHE A 135 2.02 13.59 12.17
N MET A 136 2.77 13.65 11.07
CA MET A 136 2.33 14.35 9.89
C MET A 136 1.46 13.41 9.06
N GLU A 137 0.22 13.80 8.80
CA GLU A 137 -0.62 13.08 7.86
C GLU A 137 0.04 13.05 6.48
N PRO A 138 0.02 11.91 5.79
CA PRO A 138 0.62 11.81 4.46
C PRO A 138 -0.19 12.60 3.44
N ASN A 139 0.49 13.11 2.44
CA ASN A 139 -0.16 13.71 1.29
C ASN A 139 -0.61 12.63 0.30
N TYR A 140 -1.77 12.01 0.56
CA TYR A 140 -2.35 11.00 -0.32
C TYR A 140 -2.61 11.54 -1.73
N ARG A 141 -2.84 12.84 -1.89
CA ARG A 141 -3.10 13.44 -3.19
C ARG A 141 -1.88 13.29 -4.11
N THR A 142 -0.67 13.53 -3.61
CA THR A 142 0.56 13.31 -4.38
C THR A 142 0.68 11.86 -4.85
N SER A 143 0.39 10.90 -3.99
CA SER A 143 0.43 9.48 -4.36
C SER A 143 -0.59 9.14 -5.44
N ALA A 144 -1.79 9.70 -5.36
CA ALA A 144 -2.84 9.48 -6.35
C ALA A 144 -2.50 10.14 -7.70
N ASP A 145 -1.93 11.35 -7.68
CA ASP A 145 -1.49 12.05 -8.89
C ASP A 145 -0.32 11.32 -9.58
N VAL A 146 0.60 10.69 -8.80
CA VAL A 146 1.65 9.81 -9.32
C VAL A 146 1.05 8.59 -10.04
N VAL A 147 0.05 7.95 -9.44
CA VAL A 147 -0.62 6.81 -10.10
C VAL A 147 -1.31 7.27 -11.39
N LEU A 148 -2.01 8.40 -11.37
CA LEU A 148 -2.67 8.96 -12.55
C LEU A 148 -1.65 9.29 -13.66
N ASP A 149 -0.53 9.93 -13.31
CA ASP A 149 0.55 10.25 -14.26
C ASP A 149 1.14 8.99 -14.90
N LEU A 150 1.40 7.95 -14.11
CA LEU A 150 1.87 6.67 -14.63
C LEU A 150 0.87 6.04 -15.61
N LEU A 151 -0.42 6.01 -15.25
CA LEU A 151 -1.47 5.42 -16.10
C LEU A 151 -1.73 6.22 -17.39
N GLN A 152 -1.43 7.51 -17.40
CA GLN A 152 -1.59 8.37 -18.57
C GLN A 152 -0.39 8.29 -19.53
N ASN A 153 0.82 8.12 -19.00
CA ASN A 153 2.06 8.25 -19.76
C ASN A 153 2.70 6.91 -20.14
N TYR A 154 2.26 5.80 -19.53
CA TYR A 154 2.77 4.46 -19.84
C TYR A 154 1.66 3.56 -20.35
N GLU A 155 1.95 2.78 -21.39
CA GLU A 155 1.02 1.73 -21.83
C GLU A 155 1.02 0.58 -20.82
N LEU A 156 -0.17 0.01 -20.52
CA LEU A 156 -0.27 -1.11 -19.59
C LEU A 156 0.58 -2.32 -19.99
N GLY A 157 0.83 -2.49 -21.28
CA GLY A 157 1.72 -3.53 -21.79
C GLY A 157 3.19 -3.34 -21.42
N GLU A 158 3.59 -2.17 -20.93
CA GLU A 158 4.94 -1.89 -20.41
C GLU A 158 5.07 -2.28 -18.94
N ILE A 159 3.94 -2.45 -18.23
CA ILE A 159 3.92 -2.99 -16.87
C ILE A 159 3.89 -4.52 -16.96
N ASP A 160 5.03 -5.13 -16.72
CA ASP A 160 5.15 -6.59 -16.73
C ASP A 160 4.28 -7.21 -15.64
N SER A 161 3.30 -8.04 -16.03
CA SER A 161 2.39 -8.73 -15.10
C SER A 161 3.12 -9.73 -14.17
N SER A 162 4.35 -10.09 -14.48
CA SER A 162 5.20 -10.91 -13.60
C SER A 162 5.82 -10.14 -12.44
N LEU A 163 5.72 -8.82 -12.43
CA LEU A 163 6.27 -7.92 -11.42
C LEU A 163 5.16 -7.19 -10.66
N VAL A 164 5.51 -6.66 -9.50
CA VAL A 164 4.72 -5.68 -8.76
C VAL A 164 5.50 -4.37 -8.74
N LEU A 165 4.89 -3.28 -9.19
CA LEU A 165 5.45 -1.96 -8.98
C LEU A 165 5.11 -1.51 -7.55
N ASN A 166 6.11 -1.51 -6.66
CA ASN A 166 5.96 -0.97 -5.31
C ASN A 166 6.43 0.48 -5.28
N ILE A 167 5.51 1.41 -5.15
CA ILE A 167 5.76 2.84 -5.25
C ILE A 167 5.63 3.47 -3.87
N ASN A 168 6.62 4.25 -3.47
CA ASN A 168 6.56 5.07 -2.26
C ASN A 168 6.75 6.53 -2.65
N THR A 169 5.82 7.37 -2.23
CA THR A 169 5.86 8.81 -2.52
C THR A 169 6.27 9.59 -1.29
N PRO A 170 7.11 10.61 -1.42
CA PRO A 170 7.43 11.51 -0.33
C PRO A 170 6.21 12.35 0.06
N ASN A 171 6.20 12.87 1.29
CA ASN A 171 5.14 13.75 1.78
C ASN A 171 5.35 15.21 1.33
N ILE A 172 5.24 15.43 0.03
CA ILE A 172 5.40 16.73 -0.63
C ILE A 172 4.25 16.93 -1.63
N GLU A 173 4.09 18.13 -2.16
CA GLU A 173 3.15 18.38 -3.25
C GLU A 173 3.64 17.79 -4.57
N PHE A 174 2.71 17.26 -5.38
CA PHE A 174 3.03 16.75 -6.71
C PHE A 174 3.48 17.89 -7.62
N SER A 175 4.56 17.66 -8.36
CA SER A 175 5.01 18.55 -9.43
C SER A 175 5.58 17.74 -10.60
N ASN A 176 5.55 18.31 -11.79
CA ASN A 176 6.11 17.68 -12.99
C ASN A 176 7.65 17.53 -12.95
N ASP A 177 8.31 18.12 -11.95
CA ASP A 177 9.75 17.98 -11.70
C ASP A 177 10.08 16.75 -10.83
N LEU A 178 9.07 16.08 -10.27
CA LEU A 178 9.26 14.84 -9.53
C LEU A 178 9.80 13.75 -10.45
N ARG A 179 10.82 13.05 -9.99
CA ARG A 179 11.48 11.99 -10.76
C ARG A 179 11.14 10.63 -10.18
N TYR A 180 10.91 9.67 -11.07
CA TYR A 180 10.83 8.26 -10.73
C TYR A 180 12.23 7.67 -10.66
N VAL A 181 12.53 6.96 -9.57
CA VAL A 181 13.83 6.30 -9.38
C VAL A 181 13.59 4.83 -9.06
N ILE A 182 14.19 3.96 -9.87
CA ILE A 182 14.22 2.52 -9.59
C ILE A 182 15.25 2.27 -8.50
N THR A 183 14.82 1.63 -7.43
CA THR A 183 15.63 1.39 -6.24
C THR A 183 15.82 -0.11 -5.99
N SER A 184 16.84 -0.44 -5.21
CA SER A 184 16.96 -1.76 -4.61
C SER A 184 16.27 -1.77 -3.24
N VAL A 185 15.76 -2.92 -2.84
CA VAL A 185 15.23 -3.11 -1.48
C VAL A 185 16.34 -2.88 -0.46
N GLY A 186 16.11 -1.95 0.46
CA GLY A 186 17.02 -1.65 1.56
C GLY A 186 16.91 -2.65 2.70
N THR A 187 17.75 -2.46 3.71
CA THR A 187 17.67 -3.23 4.95
C THR A 187 17.55 -2.28 6.13
N TRP A 188 16.66 -2.59 7.07
CA TRP A 188 16.66 -1.91 8.37
C TRP A 188 17.83 -2.40 9.20
N GLY A 189 18.49 -1.49 9.90
CA GLY A 189 19.63 -1.83 10.77
C GLY A 189 19.25 -2.71 11.95
N GLU A 190 20.05 -2.67 13.01
CA GLU A 190 19.79 -3.44 14.23
C GLU A 190 18.36 -3.24 14.73
N ARG A 191 17.62 -4.34 14.90
CA ARG A 191 16.22 -4.29 15.32
C ARG A 191 16.10 -3.75 16.74
N ILE A 192 15.10 -2.90 16.96
CA ILE A 192 14.77 -2.36 18.27
C ILE A 192 14.06 -3.46 19.06
N PRO A 193 14.44 -3.71 20.33
CA PRO A 193 13.71 -4.64 21.18
C PRO A 193 12.23 -4.26 21.33
N PRO A 194 11.34 -5.24 21.57
CA PRO A 194 9.92 -4.94 21.79
C PRO A 194 9.72 -4.00 22.98
N GLY A 195 8.80 -3.07 22.84
CA GLY A 195 8.32 -2.27 23.96
C GLY A 195 7.65 -3.17 25.00
N VAL A 196 7.89 -2.91 26.28
CA VAL A 196 7.32 -3.69 27.39
C VAL A 196 6.56 -2.75 28.31
N GLU A 197 5.28 -3.02 28.50
CA GLU A 197 4.41 -2.30 29.43
C GLU A 197 3.75 -3.28 30.42
N LYS A 198 2.99 -2.77 31.37
CA LYS A 198 2.15 -3.58 32.25
C LYS A 198 0.70 -3.17 32.11
N ASP A 199 -0.19 -4.15 32.01
CA ASP A 199 -1.63 -3.94 32.06
C ASP A 199 -2.09 -3.53 33.48
N ILE A 200 -3.35 -3.19 33.62
CA ILE A 200 -3.95 -2.79 34.91
C ILE A 200 -3.91 -3.90 35.99
N LYS A 201 -3.65 -5.14 35.60
CA LYS A 201 -3.51 -6.31 36.51
C LYS A 201 -2.05 -6.63 36.81
N GLY A 202 -1.11 -5.85 36.25
CA GLY A 202 0.34 -6.05 36.41
C GLY A 202 0.98 -7.08 35.50
N ASN A 203 0.23 -7.65 34.53
CA ASN A 203 0.79 -8.56 33.51
C ASN A 203 1.63 -7.77 32.51
N LYS A 204 2.72 -8.37 32.06
CA LYS A 204 3.54 -7.76 30.98
C LYS A 204 2.82 -7.84 29.64
N THR A 205 2.77 -6.71 28.94
CA THR A 205 2.33 -6.58 27.56
C THR A 205 3.50 -6.18 26.68
N TYR A 206 3.47 -6.58 25.43
CA TYR A 206 4.60 -6.39 24.49
C TYR A 206 4.13 -5.73 23.21
N TRP A 207 4.87 -4.70 22.78
CA TRP A 207 4.68 -4.04 21.51
C TRP A 207 5.79 -4.45 20.55
N THR A 208 5.42 -5.06 19.44
CA THR A 208 6.39 -5.42 18.40
C THR A 208 6.83 -4.17 17.64
N THR A 209 8.14 -4.02 17.48
CA THR A 209 8.74 -2.99 16.63
C THR A 209 9.30 -3.69 15.39
N HIS A 210 8.85 -3.30 14.20
CA HIS A 210 9.32 -3.90 12.95
C HIS A 210 10.58 -3.20 12.44
N ARG A 211 10.69 -1.89 12.68
CA ARG A 211 11.81 -1.07 12.19
C ARG A 211 13.03 -1.20 13.11
N GLY A 212 14.19 -1.29 12.50
CA GLY A 212 15.47 -1.14 13.18
C GLY A 212 15.88 0.31 13.32
N LYS A 213 17.06 0.53 13.90
CA LYS A 213 17.72 1.83 13.83
C LYS A 213 18.09 2.12 12.38
N PHE A 214 18.10 3.42 12.00
CA PHE A 214 18.45 3.82 10.64
C PHE A 214 19.74 3.15 10.18
N PRO A 215 19.71 2.34 9.12
CA PRO A 215 20.86 1.61 8.65
C PRO A 215 21.78 2.50 7.82
N GLN A 216 23.01 2.06 7.67
CA GLN A 216 23.87 2.54 6.59
C GLN A 216 23.42 1.82 5.29
N ASN A 217 22.47 2.38 4.59
CA ASN A 217 22.01 1.85 3.32
C ASN A 217 22.95 2.20 2.17
N LYS A 218 22.91 1.36 1.14
CA LYS A 218 23.51 1.70 -0.15
C LYS A 218 22.80 2.91 -0.73
N GLU A 219 23.53 3.77 -1.43
CA GLU A 219 23.01 5.02 -2.01
C GLU A 219 21.73 4.86 -2.86
N ASN A 220 21.51 3.69 -3.47
CA ASN A 220 20.37 3.38 -4.34
C ASN A 220 19.28 2.53 -3.68
N SER A 221 19.24 2.41 -2.35
CA SER A 221 18.16 1.69 -1.69
C SER A 221 16.92 2.57 -1.52
N ASP A 222 15.74 1.95 -1.49
CA ASP A 222 14.46 2.59 -1.24
C ASP A 222 14.48 3.45 0.04
N ILE A 223 15.07 2.92 1.12
CA ILE A 223 15.20 3.61 2.41
C ILE A 223 16.11 4.84 2.31
N ALA A 224 17.27 4.74 1.61
CA ALA A 224 18.21 5.84 1.51
C ALA A 224 17.62 7.00 0.69
N ILE A 225 17.02 6.68 -0.44
CA ILE A 225 16.49 7.69 -1.36
C ILE A 225 15.25 8.40 -0.79
N LEU A 226 14.32 7.69 -0.13
CA LEU A 226 13.15 8.34 0.47
C LEU A 226 13.55 9.36 1.57
N GLN A 227 14.71 9.19 2.21
CA GLN A 227 15.22 10.16 3.18
C GLN A 227 15.58 11.51 2.53
N ASP A 228 15.96 11.52 1.27
CA ASP A 228 16.28 12.76 0.51
C ASP A 228 15.01 13.52 0.06
N LEU A 229 13.80 13.00 0.33
CA LEU A 229 12.46 13.61 0.14
C LEU A 229 12.15 14.14 -1.27
N SER A 230 12.97 13.86 -2.26
CA SER A 230 12.86 14.51 -3.58
C SER A 230 12.46 13.56 -4.72
N LEU A 231 12.25 12.26 -4.44
CA LEU A 231 12.12 11.26 -5.48
C LEU A 231 11.02 10.26 -5.18
N ILE A 232 10.32 9.82 -6.24
CA ILE A 232 9.33 8.75 -6.19
C ILE A 232 10.05 7.43 -6.43
N HIS A 233 9.83 6.44 -5.59
CA HIS A 233 10.51 5.16 -5.64
C HIS A 233 9.65 4.09 -6.27
N ILE A 234 10.23 3.36 -7.17
CA ILE A 234 9.64 2.17 -7.79
C ILE A 234 10.55 0.97 -7.55
#